data_8d4237e92b91f7661f36d83c8dd8fdf7
#
_entry.id   8d4237e92b91f7661f36d83c8dd8fdf7
#
_cell.length_a   1.000
_cell.length_b   1.000
_cell.length_c   1.000
_cell.angle_alpha   90.00
_cell.angle_beta   90.00
_cell.angle_gamma   90.00
#
_symmetry.space_group_name_H-M   'P 1'
#
loop_
_entity.id
_entity.type
_entity.pdbx_description
1 polymer ?
#
loop_
_entity_poly.entity_id
_entity_poly.type
_entity_poly.pdbx_seq_one_letter_code
_entity_poly.pdbx_strand_id
1 'polypeptide(L)'
;MIKNRNKNYLALIILTCVLLFANGKIIAQESSKIIISKDLKWSERMALSIMKRAPIAWQVDNNEKTKWDYKIGLLMTSFEKLHKKTNNPVYADYIKGYAETVINSSGEILNYKLEDYNIDNINAGKMLFDLYSRTKDNRYLTALQTLRKQLETHPRTNSGGFWHKKIYPYQMWLDGLYMGAPFYAQYTATFDNGKDLDDVAKQFEQVHLHTIDKKTGLLFHAWDESKQMPWANKETGTSPNFWSRSIGWYMMALVDVLDYMPKEHPKRKELIGYLNEISTAVAKYQDTSGLWFQVTDAGKKEGNYLEASGSEMFVYAFAKE
;
A
#
# COMPACT_ATOMS: atom_id res chain seq x y z
N MET A 1 -34.18 43.44 -1.13
CA MET A 1 -33.02 42.87 -0.40
C MET A 1 -32.46 41.55 -0.97
N ILE A 2 -33.12 40.83 -1.84
CA ILE A 2 -32.70 39.53 -2.37
C ILE A 2 -31.65 39.63 -3.50
N LYS A 3 -31.61 40.71 -4.27
CA LYS A 3 -30.71 40.90 -5.42
C LYS A 3 -29.22 41.08 -5.07
N ASN A 4 -28.90 41.53 -3.84
CA ASN A 4 -27.51 41.75 -3.39
C ASN A 4 -26.85 40.50 -2.80
N ARG A 5 -27.62 39.52 -2.29
CA ARG A 5 -27.05 38.28 -1.75
C ARG A 5 -26.42 37.38 -2.84
N ASN A 6 -27.08 37.28 -3.99
CA ASN A 6 -26.60 36.43 -5.09
C ASN A 6 -25.30 36.97 -5.73
N LYS A 7 -25.07 38.29 -5.75
CA LYS A 7 -23.80 38.85 -6.26
C LYS A 7 -22.60 38.49 -5.39
N ASN A 8 -22.80 38.45 -4.05
CA ASN A 8 -21.73 38.12 -3.13
C ASN A 8 -21.34 36.62 -3.19
N TYR A 9 -22.30 35.71 -3.38
CA TYR A 9 -22.02 34.28 -3.60
C TYR A 9 -21.29 34.03 -4.91
N LEU A 10 -21.69 34.70 -6.00
CA LEU A 10 -21.04 34.56 -7.29
C LEU A 10 -19.58 35.10 -7.23
N ALA A 11 -19.37 36.24 -6.55
CA ALA A 11 -18.02 36.76 -6.35
C ALA A 11 -17.15 35.86 -5.47
N LEU A 12 -17.72 35.22 -4.45
CA LEU A 12 -17.01 34.27 -3.58
C LEU A 12 -16.62 33.00 -4.35
N ILE A 13 -17.53 32.46 -5.17
CA ILE A 13 -17.26 31.28 -6.03
C ILE A 13 -16.17 31.59 -7.06
N ILE A 14 -16.24 32.76 -7.71
CA ILE A 14 -15.23 33.20 -8.68
C ILE A 14 -13.86 33.37 -7.99
N LEU A 15 -13.82 33.98 -6.81
CA LEU A 15 -12.59 34.16 -6.04
C LEU A 15 -11.98 32.82 -5.61
N THR A 16 -12.81 31.85 -5.19
CA THR A 16 -12.37 30.50 -4.82
C THR A 16 -11.83 29.74 -6.03
N CYS A 17 -12.50 29.83 -7.19
CA CYS A 17 -12.01 29.24 -8.44
C CYS A 17 -10.69 29.88 -8.92
N VAL A 18 -10.56 31.21 -8.82
CA VAL A 18 -9.32 31.92 -9.19
C VAL A 18 -8.17 31.54 -8.27
N LEU A 19 -8.41 31.38 -6.96
CA LEU A 19 -7.40 30.90 -6.01
C LEU A 19 -6.98 29.44 -6.26
N LEU A 20 -7.90 28.58 -6.65
CA LEU A 20 -7.59 27.18 -7.02
C LEU A 20 -6.78 27.11 -8.32
N PHE A 21 -7.11 27.93 -9.34
CA PHE A 21 -6.33 28.03 -10.57
C PHE A 21 -4.98 28.69 -10.38
N ALA A 22 -4.87 29.68 -9.48
CA ALA A 22 -3.60 30.32 -9.14
C ALA A 22 -2.67 29.35 -8.42
N ASN A 23 -3.17 28.58 -7.44
CA ASN A 23 -2.39 27.55 -6.73
C ASN A 23 -1.95 26.42 -7.68
N GLY A 24 -2.81 25.96 -8.58
CA GLY A 24 -2.44 24.95 -9.58
C GLY A 24 -1.34 25.44 -10.54
N LYS A 25 -1.38 26.71 -10.97
CA LYS A 25 -0.31 27.30 -11.80
C LYS A 25 0.99 27.50 -11.04
N ILE A 26 0.94 27.88 -9.76
CA ILE A 26 2.13 28.05 -8.91
C ILE A 26 2.81 26.70 -8.70
N ILE A 27 2.07 25.65 -8.36
CA ILE A 27 2.60 24.30 -8.17
C ILE A 27 3.22 23.76 -9.48
N ALA A 28 2.55 23.94 -10.62
CA ALA A 28 3.06 23.52 -11.92
C ALA A 28 4.31 24.31 -12.33
N GLN A 29 4.40 25.60 -11.99
CA GLN A 29 5.55 26.44 -12.28
C GLN A 29 6.74 26.13 -11.36
N GLU A 30 6.52 25.74 -10.10
CA GLU A 30 7.58 25.29 -9.20
C GLU A 30 8.12 23.91 -9.59
N SER A 31 7.27 22.98 -10.01
CA SER A 31 7.70 21.65 -10.44
C SER A 31 8.59 21.68 -11.70
N SER A 32 8.36 22.61 -12.61
CA SER A 32 9.22 22.78 -13.81
C SER A 32 10.65 23.23 -13.47
N LYS A 33 10.87 23.79 -12.27
CA LYS A 33 12.18 24.22 -11.77
C LYS A 33 12.96 23.12 -11.04
N ILE A 34 12.39 21.92 -10.85
CA ILE A 34 13.09 20.82 -10.18
C ILE A 34 14.29 20.41 -11.03
N ILE A 35 15.48 20.71 -10.53
CA ILE A 35 16.76 20.28 -11.11
C ILE A 35 17.16 18.99 -10.39
N ILE A 36 17.34 17.91 -11.16
CA ILE A 36 17.73 16.60 -10.62
C ILE A 36 19.22 16.43 -10.83
N SER A 37 20.03 16.71 -9.78
CA SER A 37 21.46 16.48 -9.83
C SER A 37 21.78 14.99 -9.97
N LYS A 38 22.84 14.70 -10.74
CA LYS A 38 23.39 13.36 -10.88
C LYS A 38 24.09 12.87 -9.60
N ASP A 39 24.48 13.77 -8.71
CA ASP A 39 25.18 13.47 -7.46
C ASP A 39 24.24 12.97 -6.36
N LEU A 40 22.91 13.14 -6.53
CA LEU A 40 21.92 12.61 -5.62
C LEU A 40 21.83 11.07 -5.71
N LYS A 41 21.46 10.45 -4.60
CA LYS A 41 21.16 9.00 -4.56
C LYS A 41 20.02 8.67 -5.52
N TRP A 42 19.99 7.46 -6.02
CA TRP A 42 18.96 6.99 -6.94
C TRP A 42 17.53 7.18 -6.39
N SER A 43 17.31 6.95 -5.10
CA SER A 43 16.02 7.17 -4.44
C SER A 43 15.55 8.62 -4.52
N GLU A 44 16.46 9.58 -4.28
CA GLU A 44 16.15 11.02 -4.37
C GLU A 44 15.92 11.44 -5.83
N ARG A 45 16.75 10.95 -6.75
CA ARG A 45 16.60 11.22 -8.19
C ARG A 45 15.26 10.69 -8.71
N MET A 46 14.86 9.48 -8.30
CA MET A 46 13.57 8.90 -8.65
C MET A 46 12.41 9.74 -8.08
N ALA A 47 12.46 10.08 -6.80
CA ALA A 47 11.42 10.89 -6.15
C ALA A 47 11.26 12.26 -6.84
N LEU A 48 12.34 12.99 -7.06
CA LEU A 48 12.30 14.28 -7.75
C LEU A 48 11.83 14.15 -9.21
N SER A 49 12.18 13.06 -9.89
CA SER A 49 11.69 12.76 -11.24
C SER A 49 10.18 12.53 -11.25
N ILE A 50 9.64 11.83 -10.26
CA ILE A 50 8.20 11.62 -10.09
C ILE A 50 7.51 12.96 -9.83
N MET A 51 7.99 13.74 -8.87
CA MET A 51 7.43 15.05 -8.52
C MET A 51 7.43 16.00 -9.73
N LYS A 52 8.47 15.94 -10.56
CA LYS A 52 8.56 16.75 -11.79
C LYS A 52 7.51 16.37 -12.82
N ARG A 53 7.25 15.08 -13.01
CA ARG A 53 6.25 14.57 -13.96
C ARG A 53 4.82 14.67 -13.44
N ALA A 54 4.66 14.49 -12.15
CA ALA A 54 3.38 14.51 -11.44
C ALA A 54 3.45 15.50 -10.27
N PRO A 55 3.33 16.81 -10.50
CA PRO A 55 3.41 17.85 -9.47
C PRO A 55 2.44 17.63 -8.30
N ILE A 56 1.33 16.97 -8.56
CA ILE A 56 0.38 16.48 -7.55
C ILE A 56 0.38 14.96 -7.63
N ALA A 57 0.55 14.28 -6.50
CA ALA A 57 0.79 12.85 -6.47
C ALA A 57 -0.29 11.98 -7.13
N TRP A 58 -1.56 12.42 -7.16
CA TRP A 58 -2.61 11.67 -7.84
C TRP A 58 -2.45 11.61 -9.38
N GLN A 59 -1.62 12.48 -9.97
CA GLN A 59 -1.32 12.48 -11.42
C GLN A 59 -0.36 11.34 -11.83
N VAL A 60 0.26 10.67 -10.88
CA VAL A 60 1.04 9.46 -11.14
C VAL A 60 0.14 8.42 -11.82
N ASP A 61 0.68 7.65 -12.76
CA ASP A 61 -0.05 6.71 -13.62
C ASP A 61 -1.05 7.35 -14.61
N ASN A 62 -0.83 8.62 -14.96
CA ASN A 62 -1.71 9.36 -15.87
C ASN A 62 -3.17 9.40 -15.41
N ASN A 63 -3.41 9.43 -14.10
CA ASN A 63 -4.75 9.60 -13.58
C ASN A 63 -5.31 10.96 -13.97
N GLU A 64 -6.54 10.98 -14.45
CA GLU A 64 -7.23 12.22 -14.85
C GLU A 64 -7.95 12.89 -13.67
N LYS A 65 -8.16 12.16 -12.59
CA LYS A 65 -8.90 12.62 -11.40
C LYS A 65 -8.20 12.18 -10.13
N THR A 66 -8.33 13.02 -9.11
CA THR A 66 -7.97 12.64 -7.74
C THR A 66 -8.74 11.39 -7.31
N LYS A 67 -8.03 10.45 -6.72
CA LYS A 67 -8.61 9.25 -6.13
C LYS A 67 -7.80 8.77 -4.93
N TRP A 68 -8.47 8.10 -4.01
CA TRP A 68 -7.87 7.27 -2.98
C TRP A 68 -7.40 5.96 -3.61
N ASP A 69 -6.09 5.72 -3.66
CA ASP A 69 -5.52 4.59 -4.43
C ASP A 69 -4.32 3.97 -3.70
N TYR A 70 -4.28 2.64 -3.67
CA TYR A 70 -3.22 1.89 -2.98
C TYR A 70 -1.82 2.12 -3.58
N LYS A 71 -1.71 2.33 -4.89
CA LYS A 71 -0.42 2.59 -5.57
C LYS A 71 0.16 3.94 -5.14
N ILE A 72 -0.70 4.95 -5.06
CA ILE A 72 -0.29 6.26 -4.55
C ILE A 72 0.04 6.15 -3.07
N GLY A 73 -0.71 5.36 -2.30
CA GLY A 73 -0.39 5.06 -0.91
C GLY A 73 1.00 4.44 -0.72
N LEU A 74 1.37 3.47 -1.58
CA LEU A 74 2.71 2.90 -1.60
C LEU A 74 3.78 3.97 -1.90
N LEU A 75 3.51 4.80 -2.92
CA LEU A 75 4.39 5.90 -3.28
C LEU A 75 4.58 6.86 -2.12
N MET A 76 3.51 7.29 -1.44
CA MET A 76 3.60 8.18 -0.28
C MET A 76 4.38 7.55 0.87
N THR A 77 4.23 6.25 1.12
CA THR A 77 5.05 5.53 2.11
C THR A 77 6.54 5.55 1.75
N SER A 78 6.88 5.43 0.47
CA SER A 78 8.27 5.54 0.01
C SER A 78 8.84 6.96 0.18
N PHE A 79 8.04 7.99 -0.09
CA PHE A 79 8.41 9.38 0.16
C PHE A 79 8.58 9.68 1.66
N GLU A 80 7.75 9.09 2.52
CA GLU A 80 7.90 9.19 3.98
C GLU A 80 9.25 8.62 4.45
N LYS A 81 9.60 7.40 3.98
CA LYS A 81 10.90 6.78 4.28
C LYS A 81 12.07 7.67 3.79
N LEU A 82 11.92 8.25 2.60
CA LEU A 82 12.93 9.16 2.05
C LEU A 82 13.03 10.46 2.85
N HIS A 83 11.90 11.06 3.24
CA HIS A 83 11.88 12.23 4.14
C HIS A 83 12.60 11.92 5.47
N LYS A 84 12.27 10.82 6.12
CA LYS A 84 12.93 10.39 7.37
C LYS A 84 14.44 10.21 7.22
N LYS A 85 14.90 9.75 6.05
CA LYS A 85 16.32 9.52 5.76
C LYS A 85 17.10 10.78 5.45
N THR A 86 16.47 11.77 4.78
CA THR A 86 17.15 12.95 4.24
C THR A 86 16.84 14.22 5.00
N ASN A 87 15.80 14.25 5.85
CA ASN A 87 15.20 15.43 6.48
C ASN A 87 14.78 16.53 5.47
N ASN A 88 14.64 16.19 4.18
CA ASN A 88 14.25 17.16 3.16
C ASN A 88 12.72 17.34 3.21
N PRO A 89 12.22 18.55 3.54
CA PRO A 89 10.80 18.80 3.72
C PRO A 89 9.98 18.65 2.44
N VAL A 90 10.59 18.77 1.26
CA VAL A 90 9.91 18.69 -0.02
C VAL A 90 9.13 17.36 -0.19
N TYR A 91 9.65 16.28 0.36
CA TYR A 91 8.98 14.99 0.32
C TYR A 91 7.76 14.93 1.26
N ALA A 92 7.89 15.53 2.44
CA ALA A 92 6.78 15.65 3.39
C ALA A 92 5.65 16.54 2.87
N ASP A 93 6.01 17.63 2.19
CA ASP A 93 5.04 18.55 1.57
C ASP A 93 4.30 17.88 0.40
N TYR A 94 4.99 17.04 -0.38
CA TYR A 94 4.36 16.26 -1.45
C TYR A 94 3.34 15.26 -0.92
N ILE A 95 3.65 14.55 0.18
CA ILE A 95 2.70 13.66 0.88
C ILE A 95 1.49 14.44 1.37
N LYS A 96 1.73 15.58 2.06
CA LYS A 96 0.66 16.44 2.57
C LYS A 96 -0.21 16.96 1.43
N GLY A 97 0.40 17.41 0.33
CA GLY A 97 -0.31 17.89 -0.84
C GLY A 97 -1.28 16.85 -1.42
N TYR A 98 -0.90 15.56 -1.44
CA TYR A 98 -1.82 14.50 -1.82
C TYR A 98 -2.94 14.29 -0.79
N ALA A 99 -2.59 14.21 0.49
CA ALA A 99 -3.58 14.01 1.55
C ALA A 99 -4.67 15.08 1.55
N GLU A 100 -4.30 16.36 1.32
CA GLU A 100 -5.25 17.48 1.20
C GLU A 100 -6.21 17.35 0.00
N THR A 101 -5.87 16.56 -1.01
CA THR A 101 -6.76 16.31 -2.15
C THR A 101 -7.75 15.16 -1.91
N VAL A 102 -7.47 14.26 -0.96
CA VAL A 102 -8.25 13.03 -0.74
C VAL A 102 -8.91 12.96 0.65
N ILE A 103 -8.56 13.88 1.58
CA ILE A 103 -9.17 13.98 2.91
C ILE A 103 -9.84 15.36 3.02
N ASN A 104 -11.16 15.38 3.24
CA ASN A 104 -11.90 16.62 3.37
C ASN A 104 -11.77 17.23 4.79
N SER A 105 -12.45 18.36 5.01
CA SER A 105 -12.40 19.08 6.28
C SER A 105 -12.99 18.34 7.49
N SER A 106 -13.85 17.32 7.24
CA SER A 106 -14.41 16.45 8.29
C SER A 106 -13.58 15.18 8.52
N GLY A 107 -12.52 14.94 7.73
CA GLY A 107 -11.71 13.72 7.80
C GLY A 107 -12.27 12.57 6.99
N GLU A 108 -13.25 12.80 6.12
CA GLU A 108 -13.78 11.78 5.22
C GLU A 108 -12.84 11.57 4.04
N ILE A 109 -12.71 10.33 3.64
CA ILE A 109 -11.84 9.90 2.54
C ILE A 109 -12.60 9.95 1.23
N LEU A 110 -12.05 10.61 0.23
CA LEU A 110 -12.64 10.78 -1.10
C LEU A 110 -12.98 9.43 -1.74
N ASN A 111 -14.25 9.27 -2.14
CA ASN A 111 -14.75 8.06 -2.83
C ASN A 111 -14.53 6.74 -2.06
N TYR A 112 -14.23 6.80 -0.78
CA TYR A 112 -14.15 5.64 0.08
C TYR A 112 -15.54 5.26 0.62
N LYS A 113 -15.83 3.96 0.61
CA LYS A 113 -17.03 3.39 1.23
C LYS A 113 -16.61 2.17 2.03
N LEU A 114 -16.91 2.19 3.32
CA LEU A 114 -16.58 1.09 4.23
C LEU A 114 -17.23 -0.22 3.77
N GLU A 115 -18.47 -0.14 3.30
CA GLU A 115 -19.30 -1.29 2.92
C GLU A 115 -18.79 -2.03 1.68
N ASP A 116 -17.87 -1.42 0.90
CA ASP A 116 -17.19 -2.10 -0.21
C ASP A 116 -16.23 -3.17 0.29
N TYR A 117 -15.79 -3.07 1.56
CA TYR A 117 -14.84 -3.99 2.18
C TYR A 117 -13.72 -4.37 1.20
N ASN A 118 -13.09 -3.36 0.63
CA ASN A 118 -11.93 -3.53 -0.24
C ASN A 118 -10.65 -3.27 0.58
N ILE A 119 -9.86 -4.33 0.80
CA ILE A 119 -8.66 -4.22 1.63
C ILE A 119 -7.58 -3.34 0.98
N ASP A 120 -7.57 -3.18 -0.34
CA ASP A 120 -6.64 -2.30 -1.04
C ASP A 120 -6.78 -0.83 -0.58
N ASN A 121 -7.99 -0.42 -0.20
CA ASN A 121 -8.26 0.92 0.28
C ASN A 121 -7.57 1.25 1.62
N ILE A 122 -7.16 0.24 2.37
CA ILE A 122 -6.46 0.43 3.65
C ILE A 122 -5.02 0.91 3.43
N ASN A 123 -4.37 0.47 2.34
CA ASN A 123 -2.94 0.70 2.12
C ASN A 123 -2.55 2.18 2.12
N ALA A 124 -3.35 3.05 1.49
CA ALA A 124 -3.05 4.48 1.44
C ALA A 124 -3.13 5.16 2.82
N GLY A 125 -3.83 4.55 3.77
CA GLY A 125 -3.91 5.04 5.16
C GLY A 125 -2.57 5.08 5.89
N LYS A 126 -1.56 4.34 5.45
CA LYS A 126 -0.24 4.32 6.11
C LYS A 126 0.41 5.71 6.16
N MET A 127 0.26 6.54 5.13
CA MET A 127 0.80 7.91 5.13
C MET A 127 0.18 8.82 6.19
N LEU A 128 -1.03 8.51 6.65
CA LEU A 128 -1.76 9.36 7.59
C LEU A 128 -1.17 9.31 9.01
N PHE A 129 -0.45 8.24 9.38
CA PHE A 129 0.21 8.16 10.69
C PHE A 129 1.28 9.24 10.86
N ASP A 130 2.15 9.38 9.87
CA ASP A 130 3.19 10.41 9.89
C ASP A 130 2.59 11.82 9.81
N LEU A 131 1.60 12.02 8.96
CA LEU A 131 0.88 13.30 8.86
C LEU A 131 0.23 13.68 10.19
N TYR A 132 -0.51 12.78 10.83
CA TYR A 132 -1.10 13.03 12.15
C TYR A 132 -0.03 13.28 13.21
N SER A 133 1.03 12.47 13.23
CA SER A 133 2.12 12.64 14.21
C SER A 133 2.76 14.02 14.13
N ARG A 134 3.01 14.53 12.92
CA ARG A 134 3.68 15.82 12.68
C ARG A 134 2.76 17.02 12.83
N THR A 135 1.50 16.91 12.38
CA THR A 135 0.59 18.06 12.29
C THR A 135 -0.40 18.15 13.43
N LYS A 136 -0.71 17.03 14.08
CA LYS A 136 -1.80 16.87 15.07
C LYS A 136 -3.18 17.23 14.50
N ASP A 137 -3.32 17.20 13.17
CA ASP A 137 -4.59 17.47 12.51
C ASP A 137 -5.54 16.28 12.65
N ASN A 138 -6.63 16.48 13.36
CA ASN A 138 -7.61 15.44 13.68
C ASN A 138 -8.32 14.86 12.44
N ARG A 139 -8.30 15.53 11.29
CA ARG A 139 -8.82 14.97 10.04
C ARG A 139 -8.12 13.65 9.68
N TYR A 140 -6.80 13.60 9.85
CA TYR A 140 -6.01 12.40 9.59
C TYR A 140 -6.31 11.29 10.61
N LEU A 141 -6.52 11.64 11.88
CA LEU A 141 -6.93 10.66 12.89
C LEU A 141 -8.32 10.08 12.59
N THR A 142 -9.27 10.91 12.20
CA THR A 142 -10.62 10.47 11.78
C THR A 142 -10.55 9.50 10.61
N ALA A 143 -9.74 9.81 9.59
CA ALA A 143 -9.54 8.90 8.46
C ALA A 143 -8.87 7.58 8.87
N LEU A 144 -7.85 7.61 9.75
CA LEU A 144 -7.23 6.41 10.32
C LEU A 144 -8.25 5.53 11.06
N GLN A 145 -9.11 6.13 11.89
CA GLN A 145 -10.17 5.44 12.63
C GLN A 145 -11.21 4.81 11.68
N THR A 146 -11.56 5.51 10.60
CA THR A 146 -12.48 4.99 9.56
C THR A 146 -11.89 3.74 8.89
N LEU A 147 -10.62 3.76 8.52
CA LEU A 147 -9.94 2.61 7.92
C LEU A 147 -9.80 1.45 8.93
N ARG A 148 -9.50 1.75 10.19
CA ARG A 148 -9.45 0.74 11.25
C ARG A 148 -10.82 0.08 11.46
N LYS A 149 -11.89 0.86 11.41
CA LYS A 149 -13.27 0.35 11.52
C LYS A 149 -13.62 -0.64 10.40
N GLN A 150 -13.12 -0.44 9.18
CA GLN A 150 -13.28 -1.43 8.13
C GLN A 150 -12.68 -2.77 8.55
N LEU A 151 -11.47 -2.80 9.14
CA LEU A 151 -10.82 -4.06 9.55
C LEU A 151 -11.55 -4.76 10.70
N GLU A 152 -12.24 -4.02 11.57
CA GLU A 152 -13.05 -4.62 12.66
C GLU A 152 -14.20 -5.47 12.14
N THR A 153 -14.83 -5.02 11.06
CA THR A 153 -16.04 -5.64 10.50
C THR A 153 -15.79 -6.32 9.15
N HIS A 154 -14.53 -6.34 8.70
CA HIS A 154 -14.15 -6.91 7.40
C HIS A 154 -14.54 -8.38 7.30
N PRO A 155 -15.21 -8.81 6.22
CA PRO A 155 -15.57 -10.22 6.03
C PRO A 155 -14.35 -11.14 6.11
N ARG A 156 -14.54 -12.31 6.70
CA ARG A 156 -13.47 -13.28 6.92
C ARG A 156 -13.84 -14.65 6.36
N THR A 157 -12.81 -15.41 6.03
CA THR A 157 -12.92 -16.86 5.82
C THR A 157 -13.34 -17.56 7.12
N ASN A 158 -13.81 -18.80 7.05
CA ASN A 158 -14.15 -19.58 8.23
C ASN A 158 -12.94 -19.78 9.17
N SER A 159 -11.74 -19.80 8.61
CA SER A 159 -10.47 -19.87 9.35
C SER A 159 -10.04 -18.53 9.97
N GLY A 160 -10.69 -17.43 9.61
CA GLY A 160 -10.51 -16.09 10.19
C GLY A 160 -9.63 -15.13 9.41
N GLY A 161 -9.18 -15.51 8.21
CA GLY A 161 -8.45 -14.61 7.31
C GLY A 161 -9.37 -13.56 6.67
N PHE A 162 -8.88 -12.35 6.42
CA PHE A 162 -9.64 -11.33 5.72
C PHE A 162 -9.89 -11.70 4.26
N TRP A 163 -11.11 -11.54 3.78
CA TRP A 163 -11.35 -11.57 2.34
C TRP A 163 -10.57 -10.44 1.67
N HIS A 164 -10.07 -10.68 0.47
CA HIS A 164 -9.38 -9.60 -0.24
C HIS A 164 -10.33 -8.45 -0.57
N LYS A 165 -11.56 -8.77 -1.00
CA LYS A 165 -12.66 -7.82 -1.23
C LYS A 165 -14.01 -8.50 -1.02
N LYS A 166 -15.03 -7.74 -0.65
CA LYS A 166 -16.40 -8.26 -0.56
C LYS A 166 -16.90 -8.89 -1.86
N ILE A 167 -16.49 -8.35 -3.00
CA ILE A 167 -16.83 -8.90 -4.33
C ILE A 167 -16.08 -10.19 -4.67
N TYR A 168 -15.09 -10.59 -3.84
CA TYR A 168 -14.34 -11.83 -3.93
C TYR A 168 -14.50 -12.63 -2.62
N PRO A 169 -15.70 -13.14 -2.36
CA PRO A 169 -15.99 -13.81 -1.09
C PRO A 169 -15.09 -15.04 -0.90
N TYR A 170 -14.71 -15.26 0.35
CA TYR A 170 -13.85 -16.39 0.78
C TYR A 170 -12.44 -16.42 0.19
N GLN A 171 -11.99 -15.34 -0.47
CA GLN A 171 -10.67 -15.31 -1.11
C GLN A 171 -9.67 -14.51 -0.29
N MET A 172 -8.51 -15.11 -0.03
CA MET A 172 -7.31 -14.44 0.45
C MET A 172 -6.28 -14.37 -0.68
N TRP A 173 -5.72 -13.21 -0.91
CA TRP A 173 -4.63 -13.00 -1.86
C TRP A 173 -3.40 -12.50 -1.10
N LEU A 174 -2.21 -12.89 -1.54
CA LEU A 174 -0.95 -12.41 -0.95
C LEU A 174 -0.88 -10.88 -0.93
N ASP A 175 -1.38 -10.25 -1.99
CA ASP A 175 -1.49 -8.78 -2.13
C ASP A 175 -2.24 -8.15 -0.95
N GLY A 176 -3.32 -8.77 -0.51
CA GLY A 176 -4.15 -8.29 0.59
C GLY A 176 -3.40 -8.17 1.91
N LEU A 177 -2.36 -8.98 2.12
CA LEU A 177 -1.53 -8.85 3.32
C LEU A 177 -0.78 -7.53 3.35
N TYR A 178 -0.18 -7.11 2.23
CA TYR A 178 0.48 -5.80 2.20
C TYR A 178 -0.51 -4.63 2.29
N MET A 179 -1.69 -4.81 1.70
CA MET A 179 -2.71 -3.77 1.72
C MET A 179 -3.23 -3.49 3.13
N GLY A 180 -3.44 -4.55 3.94
CA GLY A 180 -4.06 -4.42 5.26
C GLY A 180 -3.12 -4.56 6.45
N ALA A 181 -2.22 -5.55 6.46
CA ALA A 181 -1.51 -5.96 7.67
C ALA A 181 -0.52 -4.91 8.21
N PRO A 182 0.31 -4.20 7.39
CA PRO A 182 1.19 -3.17 7.93
C PRO A 182 0.43 -1.98 8.54
N PHE A 183 -0.69 -1.56 7.93
CA PHE A 183 -1.55 -0.54 8.52
C PHE A 183 -2.13 -1.02 9.85
N TYR A 184 -2.64 -2.24 9.90
CA TYR A 184 -3.25 -2.84 11.09
C TYR A 184 -2.24 -2.97 12.23
N ALA A 185 -1.03 -3.47 11.93
CA ALA A 185 0.04 -3.56 12.91
C ALA A 185 0.45 -2.18 13.46
N GLN A 186 0.63 -1.20 12.57
CA GLN A 186 0.96 0.17 12.96
C GLN A 186 -0.15 0.81 13.81
N TYR A 187 -1.42 0.63 13.41
CA TYR A 187 -2.55 1.19 14.14
C TYR A 187 -2.63 0.63 15.56
N THR A 188 -2.65 -0.70 15.70
CA THR A 188 -2.77 -1.33 17.01
C THR A 188 -1.56 -1.04 17.92
N ALA A 189 -0.34 -0.99 17.37
CA ALA A 189 0.86 -0.60 18.12
C ALA A 189 0.83 0.87 18.56
N THR A 190 0.25 1.76 17.74
CA THR A 190 0.25 3.21 18.02
C THR A 190 -0.88 3.63 18.96
N PHE A 191 -2.07 3.05 18.80
CA PHE A 191 -3.28 3.53 19.48
C PHE A 191 -3.91 2.53 20.44
N ASP A 192 -3.62 1.23 20.32
CA ASP A 192 -4.30 0.16 21.02
C ASP A 192 -3.36 -0.75 21.83
N ASN A 193 -2.14 -0.30 22.15
CA ASN A 193 -1.14 -1.06 22.90
C ASN A 193 -0.81 -2.45 22.31
N GLY A 194 -0.95 -2.62 21.00
CA GLY A 194 -0.64 -3.87 20.32
C GLY A 194 -1.65 -5.02 20.49
N LYS A 195 -2.84 -4.75 21.04
CA LYS A 195 -3.85 -5.78 21.41
C LYS A 195 -4.26 -6.70 20.25
N ASP A 196 -4.15 -6.23 19.00
CA ASP A 196 -4.60 -6.98 17.82
C ASP A 196 -3.42 -7.61 17.04
N LEU A 197 -2.20 -7.59 17.56
CA LEU A 197 -1.02 -8.14 16.87
C LEU A 197 -1.12 -9.66 16.62
N ASP A 198 -1.83 -10.39 17.47
CA ASP A 198 -2.13 -11.81 17.24
C ASP A 198 -3.02 -12.00 16.00
N ASP A 199 -4.00 -11.12 15.79
CA ASP A 199 -4.85 -11.18 14.59
C ASP A 199 -4.08 -10.79 13.33
N VAL A 200 -3.16 -9.81 13.44
CA VAL A 200 -2.23 -9.49 12.35
C VAL A 200 -1.39 -10.71 11.97
N ALA A 201 -0.80 -11.39 12.95
CA ALA A 201 0.00 -12.60 12.71
C ALA A 201 -0.83 -13.73 12.10
N LYS A 202 -2.08 -13.90 12.57
CA LYS A 202 -3.03 -14.88 12.03
C LYS A 202 -3.28 -14.70 10.53
N GLN A 203 -3.30 -13.47 10.01
CA GLN A 203 -3.48 -13.25 8.57
C GLN A 203 -2.35 -13.89 7.76
N PHE A 204 -1.10 -13.78 8.22
CA PHE A 204 0.05 -14.43 7.59
C PHE A 204 0.01 -15.93 7.75
N GLU A 205 -0.33 -16.45 8.93
CA GLU A 205 -0.49 -17.87 9.20
C GLU A 205 -1.49 -18.51 8.23
N GLN A 206 -2.66 -17.88 8.05
CA GLN A 206 -3.70 -18.38 7.15
C GLN A 206 -3.24 -18.42 5.69
N VAL A 207 -2.63 -17.34 5.21
CA VAL A 207 -2.12 -17.30 3.84
C VAL A 207 -1.00 -18.31 3.66
N HIS A 208 -0.02 -18.35 4.57
CA HIS A 208 1.10 -19.28 4.48
C HIS A 208 0.61 -20.75 4.45
N LEU A 209 -0.23 -21.15 5.40
CA LEU A 209 -0.76 -22.49 5.52
C LEU A 209 -1.45 -22.97 4.25
N HIS A 210 -2.24 -22.10 3.61
CA HIS A 210 -3.09 -22.46 2.49
C HIS A 210 -2.46 -22.25 1.12
N THR A 211 -1.37 -21.48 1.01
CA THR A 211 -0.76 -21.15 -0.28
C THR A 211 0.64 -21.70 -0.48
N ILE A 212 1.27 -22.27 0.54
CA ILE A 212 2.63 -22.84 0.41
C ILE A 212 2.64 -24.09 -0.49
N ASP A 213 3.50 -24.08 -1.49
CA ASP A 213 3.87 -25.29 -2.22
C ASP A 213 5.10 -25.92 -1.58
N LYS A 214 4.91 -27.06 -0.93
CA LYS A 214 5.97 -27.78 -0.20
C LYS A 214 7.13 -28.26 -1.11
N LYS A 215 6.89 -28.34 -2.42
CA LYS A 215 7.91 -28.79 -3.37
C LYS A 215 8.90 -27.68 -3.71
N THR A 216 8.41 -26.48 -3.91
CA THR A 216 9.21 -25.32 -4.33
C THR A 216 9.56 -24.38 -3.19
N GLY A 217 8.74 -24.33 -2.14
CA GLY A 217 8.76 -23.33 -1.07
C GLY A 217 8.14 -21.99 -1.48
N LEU A 218 7.60 -21.90 -2.71
CA LEU A 218 6.89 -20.69 -3.18
C LEU A 218 5.45 -20.67 -2.69
N LEU A 219 4.83 -19.49 -2.74
CA LEU A 219 3.43 -19.30 -2.38
C LEU A 219 2.58 -19.08 -3.64
N PHE A 220 1.50 -19.83 -3.79
CA PHE A 220 0.47 -19.51 -4.78
C PHE A 220 -0.14 -18.13 -4.45
N HIS A 221 -0.43 -17.32 -5.47
CA HIS A 221 -0.79 -15.91 -5.23
C HIS A 221 -2.14 -15.70 -4.56
N ALA A 222 -3.05 -16.70 -4.59
CA ALA A 222 -4.38 -16.60 -4.01
C ALA A 222 -4.90 -17.95 -3.53
N TRP A 223 -5.80 -17.89 -2.55
CA TRP A 223 -6.55 -19.02 -2.03
C TRP A 223 -8.03 -18.67 -1.95
N ASP A 224 -8.88 -19.55 -2.47
CA ASP A 224 -10.33 -19.53 -2.33
C ASP A 224 -10.78 -20.65 -1.41
N GLU A 225 -11.15 -20.31 -0.16
CA GLU A 225 -11.63 -21.28 0.83
C GLU A 225 -12.85 -22.05 0.33
N SER A 226 -13.71 -21.39 -0.46
CA SER A 226 -14.93 -22.01 -1.00
C SER A 226 -14.65 -22.98 -2.16
N LYS A 227 -13.49 -22.87 -2.83
CA LYS A 227 -13.07 -23.64 -4.01
C LYS A 227 -14.02 -23.51 -5.21
N GLN A 228 -14.87 -22.48 -5.22
CA GLN A 228 -15.88 -22.28 -6.25
C GLN A 228 -15.37 -21.51 -7.46
N MET A 229 -14.32 -20.73 -7.28
CA MET A 229 -13.76 -19.95 -8.40
C MET A 229 -13.22 -20.84 -9.50
N PRO A 230 -13.42 -20.46 -10.78
CA PRO A 230 -12.93 -21.25 -11.93
C PRO A 230 -11.42 -21.49 -11.91
N TRP A 231 -10.65 -20.54 -11.35
CA TRP A 231 -9.20 -20.63 -11.24
C TRP A 231 -8.72 -21.45 -10.04
N ALA A 232 -9.60 -21.69 -9.05
CA ALA A 232 -9.21 -22.39 -7.83
C ALA A 232 -9.09 -23.89 -8.04
N ASN A 233 -7.99 -24.44 -7.55
CA ASN A 233 -7.82 -25.89 -7.46
C ASN A 233 -8.95 -26.49 -6.62
N LYS A 234 -9.61 -27.53 -7.10
CA LYS A 234 -10.82 -28.09 -6.46
C LYS A 234 -10.51 -28.86 -5.16
N GLU A 235 -9.26 -29.24 -4.93
CA GLU A 235 -8.84 -29.91 -3.70
C GLU A 235 -8.28 -28.92 -2.67
N THR A 236 -7.40 -28.00 -3.10
CA THR A 236 -6.68 -27.09 -2.22
C THR A 236 -7.27 -25.70 -2.14
N GLY A 237 -7.95 -25.23 -3.19
CA GLY A 237 -8.44 -23.85 -3.32
C GLY A 237 -7.39 -22.86 -3.84
N THR A 238 -6.15 -23.30 -4.10
CA THR A 238 -5.06 -22.45 -4.54
C THR A 238 -5.19 -22.01 -5.99
N SER A 239 -4.63 -20.84 -6.32
CA SER A 239 -4.42 -20.40 -7.71
C SER A 239 -3.33 -21.25 -8.40
N PRO A 240 -3.29 -21.26 -9.77
CA PRO A 240 -2.42 -22.21 -10.49
C PRO A 240 -0.94 -21.79 -10.59
N ASN A 241 -0.57 -20.52 -10.25
CA ASN A 241 0.76 -19.99 -10.56
C ASN A 241 1.37 -19.27 -9.36
N PHE A 242 2.72 -19.19 -9.36
CA PHE A 242 3.49 -18.37 -8.44
C PHE A 242 3.81 -17.03 -9.11
N TRP A 243 3.06 -15.99 -8.75
CA TRP A 243 3.24 -14.67 -9.33
C TRP A 243 4.20 -13.83 -8.48
N SER A 244 5.36 -13.46 -9.06
CA SER A 244 6.44 -12.79 -8.35
C SER A 244 6.00 -11.52 -7.63
N ARG A 245 5.20 -10.67 -8.26
CA ARG A 245 4.71 -9.45 -7.61
C ARG A 245 3.83 -9.74 -6.39
N SER A 246 3.00 -10.77 -6.45
CA SER A 246 2.17 -11.18 -5.34
C SER A 246 3.01 -11.70 -4.16
N ILE A 247 4.02 -12.53 -4.44
CA ILE A 247 4.99 -12.97 -3.44
C ILE A 247 5.76 -11.76 -2.87
N GLY A 248 6.12 -10.80 -3.72
CA GLY A 248 6.76 -9.55 -3.30
C GLY A 248 5.91 -8.76 -2.31
N TRP A 249 4.60 -8.66 -2.54
CA TRP A 249 3.69 -8.04 -1.57
C TRP A 249 3.70 -8.74 -0.21
N TYR A 250 3.68 -10.07 -0.22
CA TYR A 250 3.75 -10.87 1.01
C TYR A 250 5.05 -10.62 1.78
N MET A 251 6.19 -10.64 1.11
CA MET A 251 7.49 -10.40 1.73
C MET A 251 7.62 -8.97 2.28
N MET A 252 7.17 -7.97 1.51
CA MET A 252 7.11 -6.58 1.97
C MET A 252 6.21 -6.41 3.20
N ALA A 253 5.06 -7.12 3.24
CA ALA A 253 4.16 -7.09 4.37
C ALA A 253 4.81 -7.65 5.64
N LEU A 254 5.52 -8.78 5.53
CA LEU A 254 6.26 -9.39 6.65
C LEU A 254 7.26 -8.42 7.26
N VAL A 255 8.16 -7.87 6.44
CA VAL A 255 9.21 -6.96 6.95
C VAL A 255 8.65 -5.65 7.48
N ASP A 256 7.52 -5.16 6.96
CA ASP A 256 6.90 -3.93 7.44
C ASP A 256 6.09 -4.16 8.74
N VAL A 257 5.42 -5.31 8.89
CA VAL A 257 4.73 -5.68 10.15
C VAL A 257 5.73 -5.89 11.30
N LEU A 258 6.89 -6.47 11.03
CA LEU A 258 7.92 -6.71 12.02
C LEU A 258 8.49 -5.42 12.65
N ASP A 259 8.33 -4.25 12.00
CA ASP A 259 8.66 -2.94 12.59
C ASP A 259 7.78 -2.59 13.80
N TYR A 260 6.54 -3.09 13.81
CA TYR A 260 5.53 -2.77 14.84
C TYR A 260 5.30 -3.90 15.85
N MET A 261 5.86 -5.07 15.60
CA MET A 261 5.71 -6.23 16.49
C MET A 261 6.84 -6.24 17.51
N PRO A 262 6.55 -6.21 18.83
CA PRO A 262 7.57 -6.26 19.87
C PRO A 262 8.49 -7.48 19.73
N LYS A 263 9.75 -7.34 20.15
CA LYS A 263 10.74 -8.43 20.03
C LYS A 263 10.30 -9.69 20.78
N GLU A 264 9.62 -9.51 21.89
CA GLU A 264 9.15 -10.59 22.79
C GLU A 264 7.77 -11.12 22.40
N HIS A 265 7.15 -10.59 21.33
CA HIS A 265 5.84 -11.07 20.90
C HIS A 265 5.90 -12.54 20.48
N PRO A 266 5.02 -13.43 21.01
CA PRO A 266 5.12 -14.88 20.77
C PRO A 266 5.11 -15.25 19.29
N LYS A 267 4.35 -14.55 18.47
CA LYS A 267 4.22 -14.79 17.04
C LYS A 267 5.36 -14.20 16.18
N ARG A 268 6.23 -13.37 16.76
CA ARG A 268 7.31 -12.73 15.99
C ARG A 268 8.26 -13.75 15.33
N LYS A 269 8.66 -14.77 16.09
CA LYS A 269 9.56 -15.83 15.60
C LYS A 269 8.94 -16.60 14.43
N GLU A 270 7.63 -16.82 14.47
CA GLU A 270 6.89 -17.49 13.42
C GLU A 270 6.89 -16.67 12.12
N LEU A 271 6.61 -15.36 12.20
CA LEU A 271 6.65 -14.47 11.03
C LEU A 271 8.07 -14.37 10.42
N ILE A 272 9.11 -14.33 11.25
CA ILE A 272 10.50 -14.41 10.78
C ILE A 272 10.77 -15.76 10.10
N GLY A 273 10.22 -16.86 10.61
CA GLY A 273 10.29 -18.17 9.97
C GLY A 273 9.70 -18.17 8.56
N TYR A 274 8.51 -17.61 8.40
CA TYR A 274 7.86 -17.46 7.08
C TYR A 274 8.69 -16.60 6.12
N LEU A 275 9.27 -15.50 6.62
CA LEU A 275 10.14 -14.65 5.82
C LEU A 275 11.36 -15.42 5.32
N ASN A 276 12.08 -16.10 6.20
CA ASN A 276 13.27 -16.89 5.86
C ASN A 276 12.96 -18.01 4.84
N GLU A 277 11.82 -18.68 5.01
CA GLU A 277 11.38 -19.74 4.11
C GLU A 277 11.13 -19.20 2.70
N ILE A 278 10.33 -18.15 2.56
CA ILE A 278 10.03 -17.58 1.25
C ILE A 278 11.23 -16.87 0.62
N SER A 279 12.08 -16.21 1.41
CA SER A 279 13.32 -15.58 0.95
C SER A 279 14.26 -16.63 0.34
N THR A 280 14.44 -17.76 1.04
CA THR A 280 15.24 -18.88 0.55
C THR A 280 14.67 -19.49 -0.73
N ALA A 281 13.35 -19.62 -0.83
CA ALA A 281 12.70 -20.15 -2.02
C ALA A 281 12.84 -19.21 -3.22
N VAL A 282 12.53 -17.92 -3.05
CA VAL A 282 12.60 -16.91 -4.12
C VAL A 282 14.01 -16.74 -4.66
N ALA A 283 15.05 -16.77 -3.80
CA ALA A 283 16.43 -16.61 -4.21
C ALA A 283 16.87 -17.65 -5.25
N LYS A 284 16.30 -18.87 -5.25
CA LYS A 284 16.62 -19.94 -6.20
C LYS A 284 16.16 -19.63 -7.63
N TYR A 285 15.23 -18.69 -7.81
CA TYR A 285 14.62 -18.37 -9.10
C TYR A 285 15.10 -17.03 -9.67
N GLN A 286 16.13 -16.43 -9.08
CA GLN A 286 16.72 -15.21 -9.62
C GLN A 286 17.39 -15.50 -10.96
N ASP A 287 17.05 -14.73 -11.99
CA ASP A 287 17.71 -14.80 -13.30
C ASP A 287 19.13 -14.20 -13.23
N THR A 288 19.97 -14.60 -14.16
CA THR A 288 21.37 -14.09 -14.27
C THR A 288 21.45 -12.57 -14.47
N SER A 289 20.35 -11.94 -14.89
CA SER A 289 20.21 -10.46 -14.94
C SER A 289 20.04 -9.80 -13.58
N GLY A 290 19.80 -10.58 -12.50
CA GLY A 290 19.48 -10.11 -11.17
C GLY A 290 17.99 -9.84 -10.96
N LEU A 291 17.14 -10.02 -11.96
CA LEU A 291 15.69 -9.87 -11.88
C LEU A 291 14.99 -11.23 -11.71
N TRP A 292 13.68 -11.21 -11.52
CA TRP A 292 12.80 -12.38 -11.49
C TRP A 292 11.75 -12.30 -12.59
N PHE A 293 11.36 -13.47 -13.10
CA PHE A 293 10.27 -13.57 -14.06
C PHE A 293 8.91 -13.32 -13.40
N GLN A 294 7.92 -12.86 -14.18
CA GLN A 294 6.56 -12.58 -13.70
C GLN A 294 5.93 -13.82 -13.04
N VAL A 295 6.01 -14.98 -13.69
CA VAL A 295 5.70 -16.27 -13.07
C VAL A 295 7.02 -16.84 -12.61
N THR A 296 7.23 -16.92 -11.32
CA THR A 296 8.51 -17.07 -10.64
C THR A 296 9.26 -18.33 -11.09
N ASP A 297 8.58 -19.47 -11.15
CA ASP A 297 9.16 -20.78 -11.46
C ASP A 297 9.13 -21.15 -12.96
N ALA A 298 8.54 -20.28 -13.79
CA ALA A 298 8.35 -20.58 -15.22
C ALA A 298 9.53 -20.12 -16.11
N GLY A 299 10.51 -19.41 -15.57
CA GLY A 299 11.74 -19.00 -16.25
C GLY A 299 11.49 -18.44 -17.65
N LYS A 300 12.11 -19.06 -18.66
CA LYS A 300 12.05 -18.62 -20.07
C LYS A 300 10.82 -19.17 -20.83
N LYS A 301 9.77 -19.59 -20.17
CA LYS A 301 8.52 -20.00 -20.82
C LYS A 301 8.01 -18.89 -21.73
N GLU A 302 7.55 -19.25 -22.93
CA GLU A 302 6.98 -18.29 -23.87
C GLU A 302 5.88 -17.42 -23.23
N GLY A 303 5.96 -16.11 -23.46
CA GLY A 303 5.05 -15.12 -22.86
C GLY A 303 5.39 -14.69 -21.43
N ASN A 304 6.33 -15.37 -20.75
CA ASN A 304 6.84 -14.93 -19.45
C ASN A 304 7.98 -13.91 -19.65
N TYR A 305 8.11 -12.95 -18.75
CA TYR A 305 9.10 -11.87 -18.87
C TYR A 305 9.69 -11.52 -17.50
N LEU A 306 10.88 -10.91 -17.52
CA LEU A 306 11.51 -10.35 -16.31
C LEU A 306 10.71 -9.12 -15.84
N GLU A 307 10.22 -9.18 -14.62
CA GLU A 307 9.32 -8.16 -14.06
C GLU A 307 10.05 -7.27 -13.05
N ALA A 308 10.10 -5.96 -13.32
CA ALA A 308 10.78 -5.00 -12.47
C ALA A 308 10.09 -4.88 -11.09
N SER A 309 8.76 -4.74 -11.06
CA SER A 309 8.05 -4.45 -9.80
C SER A 309 8.18 -5.57 -8.78
N GLY A 310 8.00 -6.84 -9.16
CA GLY A 310 8.22 -7.97 -8.26
C GLY A 310 9.68 -8.09 -7.81
N SER A 311 10.61 -7.84 -8.72
CA SER A 311 12.05 -7.84 -8.40
C SER A 311 12.43 -6.76 -7.39
N GLU A 312 11.91 -5.54 -7.55
CA GLU A 312 12.13 -4.44 -6.60
C GLU A 312 11.55 -4.75 -5.21
N MET A 313 10.39 -5.39 -5.15
CA MET A 313 9.77 -5.83 -3.89
C MET A 313 10.61 -6.88 -3.18
N PHE A 314 11.17 -7.85 -3.90
CA PHE A 314 12.08 -8.83 -3.33
C PHE A 314 13.35 -8.18 -2.78
N VAL A 315 13.97 -7.28 -3.56
CA VAL A 315 15.16 -6.54 -3.11
C VAL A 315 14.85 -5.70 -1.86
N TYR A 316 13.69 -5.05 -1.80
CA TYR A 316 13.28 -4.31 -0.61
C TYR A 316 13.18 -5.22 0.61
N ALA A 317 12.56 -6.40 0.47
CA ALA A 317 12.40 -7.34 1.57
C ALA A 317 13.76 -7.89 2.03
N PHE A 318 14.60 -8.36 1.11
CA PHE A 318 15.96 -8.84 1.41
C PHE A 318 16.85 -7.78 2.08
N ALA A 319 16.74 -6.53 1.67
CA ALA A 319 17.53 -5.45 2.25
C ALA A 319 17.07 -5.05 3.67
N LYS A 320 15.86 -5.47 4.07
CA LYS A 320 15.25 -5.14 5.36
C LYS A 320 15.24 -6.33 6.34
N GLU A 321 15.42 -7.55 5.83
CA GLU A 321 15.55 -8.79 6.61
C GLU A 321 16.81 -8.77 7.49
#